data_2ab5af2ad88b42218086601bf9b8ab7e
#
_entry.id   2ab5af2ad88b42218086601bf9b8ab7e
#
_cell.length_a   1.000
_cell.length_b   1.000
_cell.length_c   1.000
_cell.angle_alpha   90.00
_cell.angle_beta   90.00
_cell.angle_gamma   90.00
#
_symmetry.space_group_name_H-M   'P 1'
#
loop_
_entity.id
_entity.type
_entity.pdbx_description
1 polymer ?
#
loop_
_entity_poly.entity_id
_entity_poly.type
_entity_poly.pdbx_seq_one_letter_code
_entity_poly.pdbx_strand_id
1 'polypeptide(L)'
;MEVIPLEEFNDLQKNKKTLNDCIGGVLKFGFGKITNGPVQSGALFEIVDLFGYVRETNYGRHFEVRTEVNPSNLAYTGLGLQAHTDNPYRDPVPTLQILYCLENSAEGGENMVVDGFSAIQKLKDENLEFFNVLSDYCAKFEYSGEKGVKLSTRKPIIELAPDGELIGIRFNNRSLSAVTDVPFGKMQTWYAAYRRLAEIIDDQRMEVTFKLEPGESFIVDNTRVLHARKGYSGKGSRWLQGCYADKDSLKSAFYSSEDTLT
;
A
#
# COMPACT_ATOMS: atom_id res chain seq x y z
N MET A 1 -6.16 15.05 4.85
CA MET A 1 -6.24 14.39 6.19
C MET A 1 -5.56 15.33 7.15
N GLU A 2 -6.31 15.95 8.05
CA GLU A 2 -5.77 16.96 8.97
C GLU A 2 -4.90 16.36 10.09
N VAL A 3 -5.09 15.08 10.41
CA VAL A 3 -4.30 14.37 11.42
C VAL A 3 -4.02 12.94 10.94
N ILE A 4 -2.75 12.54 10.95
CA ILE A 4 -2.34 11.14 10.72
C ILE A 4 -2.78 10.33 11.94
N PRO A 5 -3.55 9.22 11.78
CA PRO A 5 -3.82 8.31 12.88
C PRO A 5 -2.50 7.81 13.47
N LEU A 6 -2.28 8.09 14.75
CA LEU A 6 -1.00 7.87 15.42
C LEU A 6 -1.22 7.23 16.77
N GLU A 7 -0.59 6.06 17.00
CA GLU A 7 -0.67 5.34 18.28
C GLU A 7 0.73 4.91 18.76
N GLU A 8 0.88 4.70 20.05
CA GLU A 8 2.12 4.20 20.62
C GLU A 8 2.13 2.67 20.71
N PHE A 9 3.24 2.05 20.30
CA PHE A 9 3.41 0.59 20.27
C PHE A 9 3.09 -0.08 21.62
N ASN A 10 3.62 0.47 22.72
CA ASN A 10 3.38 -0.10 24.05
C ASN A 10 1.92 -0.01 24.50
N ASP A 11 1.19 0.98 24.04
CA ASP A 11 -0.22 1.15 24.39
C ASP A 11 -1.10 0.19 23.59
N LEU A 12 -0.74 -0.12 22.34
CA LEU A 12 -1.44 -1.13 21.55
C LEU A 12 -1.43 -2.50 22.22
N GLN A 13 -0.34 -2.88 22.86
CA GLN A 13 -0.20 -4.17 23.55
C GLN A 13 -0.97 -4.24 24.88
N LYS A 14 -1.14 -3.11 25.55
CA LYS A 14 -1.68 -3.04 26.93
C LYS A 14 -3.12 -2.59 27.00
N ASN A 15 -3.58 -1.85 26.01
CA ASN A 15 -4.89 -1.18 26.03
C ASN A 15 -5.73 -1.58 24.81
N LYS A 16 -6.75 -2.41 25.06
CA LYS A 16 -7.68 -2.86 24.01
C LYS A 16 -8.37 -1.70 23.28
N LYS A 17 -8.68 -0.62 23.98
CA LYS A 17 -9.31 0.56 23.36
C LYS A 17 -8.35 1.22 22.36
N THR A 18 -7.10 1.44 22.75
CA THR A 18 -6.07 2.00 21.86
C THR A 18 -5.85 1.12 20.64
N LEU A 19 -5.79 -0.21 20.82
CA LEU A 19 -5.70 -1.14 19.70
C LEU A 19 -6.91 -1.00 18.78
N ASN A 20 -8.12 -0.93 19.31
CA ASN A 20 -9.35 -0.73 18.54
C ASN A 20 -9.38 0.61 17.79
N ASP A 21 -8.95 1.68 18.44
CA ASP A 21 -8.87 3.00 17.81
C ASP A 21 -7.86 2.97 16.64
N CYS A 22 -6.71 2.30 16.81
CA CYS A 22 -5.72 2.07 15.74
C CYS A 22 -6.31 1.27 14.57
N ILE A 23 -6.88 0.10 14.84
CA ILE A 23 -7.50 -0.77 13.84
C ILE A 23 -8.65 -0.05 13.11
N GLY A 24 -9.52 0.61 13.86
CA GLY A 24 -10.61 1.43 13.33
C GLY A 24 -10.11 2.57 12.44
N GLY A 25 -8.98 3.18 12.80
CA GLY A 25 -8.28 4.18 11.99
C GLY A 25 -7.85 3.60 10.63
N VAL A 26 -7.22 2.42 10.64
CA VAL A 26 -6.82 1.72 9.40
C VAL A 26 -8.05 1.36 8.55
N LEU A 27 -9.12 0.85 9.16
CA LEU A 27 -10.37 0.52 8.43
C LEU A 27 -11.01 1.76 7.82
N LYS A 28 -11.04 2.88 8.55
CA LYS A 28 -11.69 4.12 8.12
C LYS A 28 -10.88 4.89 7.08
N PHE A 29 -9.58 5.03 7.28
CA PHE A 29 -8.72 5.88 6.46
C PHE A 29 -7.82 5.10 5.51
N GLY A 30 -7.74 3.78 5.66
CA GLY A 30 -6.80 2.93 4.92
C GLY A 30 -5.35 3.06 5.39
N PHE A 31 -5.09 3.79 6.48
CA PHE A 31 -3.75 4.12 6.95
C PHE A 31 -3.71 4.31 8.48
N GLY A 32 -2.62 3.88 9.10
CA GLY A 32 -2.31 4.15 10.50
C GLY A 32 -0.80 4.15 10.73
N LYS A 33 -0.30 5.03 11.61
CA LYS A 33 1.11 5.11 12.01
C LYS A 33 1.26 4.69 13.46
N ILE A 34 2.33 3.95 13.77
CA ILE A 34 2.68 3.46 15.11
C ILE A 34 4.08 3.97 15.45
N THR A 35 4.25 4.44 16.69
CA THR A 35 5.51 5.03 17.17
C THR A 35 6.06 4.27 18.39
N ASN A 36 7.30 4.57 18.74
CA ASN A 36 7.96 4.08 19.96
C ASN A 36 8.04 2.56 20.10
N GLY A 37 8.10 1.83 18.97
CA GLY A 37 8.35 0.40 18.97
C GLY A 37 9.83 0.06 19.14
N PRO A 38 10.18 -1.22 19.43
CA PRO A 38 11.56 -1.65 19.62
C PRO A 38 12.36 -1.58 18.31
N VAL A 39 13.57 -1.01 18.36
CA VAL A 39 14.46 -0.93 17.20
C VAL A 39 15.21 -2.26 17.06
N GLN A 40 14.50 -3.29 16.63
CA GLN A 40 15.05 -4.63 16.41
C GLN A 40 14.39 -5.33 15.23
N SER A 41 15.18 -6.18 14.56
CA SER A 41 14.68 -6.98 13.44
C SER A 41 13.54 -7.89 13.88
N GLY A 42 12.45 -7.91 13.11
CA GLY A 42 11.26 -8.71 13.39
C GLY A 42 10.20 -8.03 14.27
N ALA A 43 10.46 -6.84 14.81
CA ALA A 43 9.47 -6.10 15.62
C ALA A 43 8.15 -5.85 14.89
N LEU A 44 8.14 -5.76 13.55
CA LEU A 44 6.93 -5.64 12.74
C LEU A 44 5.94 -6.82 12.96
N PHE A 45 6.44 -8.01 13.32
CA PHE A 45 5.57 -9.16 13.56
C PHE A 45 4.73 -8.98 14.83
N GLU A 46 5.26 -8.33 15.85
CA GLU A 46 4.51 -8.03 17.08
C GLU A 46 3.30 -7.14 16.80
N ILE A 47 3.39 -6.27 15.78
CA ILE A 47 2.24 -5.45 15.35
C ILE A 47 1.18 -6.32 14.67
N VAL A 48 1.60 -7.20 13.76
CA VAL A 48 0.67 -8.08 13.04
C VAL A 48 -0.02 -9.06 13.99
N ASP A 49 0.72 -9.61 14.97
CA ASP A 49 0.21 -10.56 15.95
C ASP A 49 -0.90 -9.96 16.85
N LEU A 50 -1.02 -8.62 16.93
CA LEU A 50 -2.11 -7.95 17.65
C LEU A 50 -3.48 -8.11 16.98
N PHE A 51 -3.52 -8.32 15.65
CA PHE A 51 -4.77 -8.38 14.89
C PHE A 51 -4.87 -9.55 13.92
N GLY A 52 -3.81 -10.36 13.77
CA GLY A 52 -3.85 -11.45 12.81
C GLY A 52 -2.53 -12.18 12.65
N TYR A 53 -2.17 -12.45 11.42
CA TYR A 53 -0.99 -13.20 11.05
C TYR A 53 -0.37 -12.69 9.74
N VAL A 54 0.93 -12.93 9.60
CA VAL A 54 1.67 -12.54 8.40
C VAL A 54 1.25 -13.42 7.23
N ARG A 55 0.96 -12.79 6.10
CA ARG A 55 0.80 -13.45 4.81
C ARG A 55 2.16 -13.69 4.18
N GLU A 56 2.65 -14.93 4.23
CA GLU A 56 3.89 -15.30 3.57
C GLU A 56 3.74 -15.30 2.05
N THR A 57 4.77 -14.82 1.36
CA THR A 57 4.82 -14.75 -0.11
C THR A 57 6.15 -15.31 -0.61
N ASN A 58 6.44 -15.21 -1.94
CA ASN A 58 7.78 -15.52 -2.45
C ASN A 58 8.88 -14.61 -1.89
N TYR A 59 8.54 -13.48 -1.28
CA TYR A 59 9.49 -12.64 -0.55
C TYR A 59 9.75 -13.14 0.88
N GLY A 60 9.16 -14.28 1.30
CA GLY A 60 9.21 -14.80 2.66
C GLY A 60 8.15 -14.19 3.59
N ARG A 61 8.37 -14.30 4.89
CA ARG A 61 7.51 -13.71 5.92
C ARG A 61 7.65 -12.18 6.00
N HIS A 62 8.84 -11.66 5.67
CA HIS A 62 9.13 -10.23 5.56
C HIS A 62 10.15 -9.99 4.45
N PHE A 63 10.30 -8.76 4.07
CA PHE A 63 11.30 -8.31 3.10
C PHE A 63 12.05 -7.09 3.63
N GLU A 64 13.29 -6.94 3.17
CA GLU A 64 14.16 -5.83 3.52
C GLU A 64 14.00 -4.68 2.52
N VAL A 65 13.89 -3.45 3.01
CA VAL A 65 13.90 -2.24 2.18
C VAL A 65 15.11 -1.41 2.54
N ARG A 66 16.21 -1.69 1.87
CA ARG A 66 17.49 -0.97 2.00
C ARG A 66 18.21 -0.93 0.66
N THR A 67 19.17 -0.03 0.51
CA THR A 67 19.98 0.02 -0.70
C THR A 67 20.86 -1.23 -0.81
N GLU A 68 20.77 -1.89 -1.96
CA GLU A 68 21.57 -3.08 -2.28
C GLU A 68 22.59 -2.80 -3.37
N VAL A 69 23.65 -3.60 -3.38
CA VAL A 69 24.61 -3.66 -4.49
C VAL A 69 23.97 -4.51 -5.61
N ASN A 70 23.84 -3.95 -6.82
CA ASN A 70 23.16 -4.59 -7.97
C ASN A 70 21.68 -4.96 -7.66
N PRO A 71 20.85 -3.97 -7.34
CA PRO A 71 19.48 -4.22 -6.92
C PRO A 71 18.62 -4.84 -8.04
N SER A 72 17.82 -5.82 -7.69
CA SER A 72 16.84 -6.47 -8.57
C SER A 72 15.50 -5.71 -8.65
N ASN A 73 15.27 -4.74 -7.74
CA ASN A 73 14.05 -3.95 -7.65
C ASN A 73 14.36 -2.50 -7.28
N LEU A 74 13.55 -1.57 -7.80
CA LEU A 74 13.67 -0.14 -7.49
C LEU A 74 13.55 0.15 -5.99
N ALA A 75 12.82 -0.66 -5.24
CA ALA A 75 12.69 -0.55 -3.78
C ALA A 75 14.06 -0.65 -3.06
N TYR A 76 15.03 -1.32 -3.67
CA TYR A 76 16.38 -1.52 -3.13
C TYR A 76 17.40 -0.49 -3.64
N THR A 77 16.92 0.61 -4.21
CA THR A 77 17.73 1.75 -4.68
C THR A 77 17.45 2.99 -3.85
N GLY A 78 18.28 4.03 -3.99
CA GLY A 78 18.01 5.37 -3.45
C GLY A 78 17.07 6.22 -4.32
N LEU A 79 16.57 5.70 -5.45
CA LEU A 79 15.66 6.43 -6.34
C LEU A 79 14.26 6.55 -5.73
N GLY A 80 13.53 7.59 -6.11
CA GLY A 80 12.13 7.76 -5.73
C GLY A 80 11.26 6.64 -6.31
N LEU A 81 10.23 6.25 -5.56
CA LEU A 81 9.19 5.33 -6.01
C LEU A 81 7.89 6.10 -6.18
N GLN A 82 7.30 6.02 -7.37
CA GLN A 82 5.97 6.56 -7.62
C GLN A 82 4.94 5.86 -6.73
N ALA A 83 3.88 6.56 -6.37
CA ALA A 83 2.77 6.02 -5.59
C ALA A 83 2.16 4.80 -6.30
N HIS A 84 2.04 3.69 -5.58
CA HIS A 84 1.61 2.42 -6.12
C HIS A 84 0.95 1.53 -5.06
N THR A 85 0.19 0.55 -5.52
CA THR A 85 -0.22 -0.60 -4.72
C THR A 85 0.74 -1.76 -4.96
N ASP A 86 0.98 -2.56 -3.92
CA ASP A 86 1.89 -3.69 -4.01
C ASP A 86 1.24 -4.96 -4.55
N ASN A 87 2.07 -5.77 -5.23
CA ASN A 87 1.72 -7.10 -5.74
C ASN A 87 0.44 -7.15 -6.62
N PRO A 88 0.22 -6.22 -7.56
CA PRO A 88 -1.01 -6.19 -8.37
C PRO A 88 -1.17 -7.43 -9.26
N TYR A 89 -0.10 -8.20 -9.43
CA TYR A 89 -0.05 -9.47 -10.18
C TYR A 89 -0.54 -10.69 -9.39
N ARG A 90 -0.98 -10.49 -8.12
CA ARG A 90 -1.56 -11.56 -7.28
C ARG A 90 -3.09 -11.49 -7.27
N ASP A 91 -3.73 -12.63 -7.06
CA ASP A 91 -5.17 -12.74 -6.85
C ASP A 91 -5.47 -13.82 -5.79
N PRO A 92 -5.92 -13.41 -4.61
CA PRO A 92 -6.07 -12.04 -4.14
C PRO A 92 -4.72 -11.35 -3.87
N VAL A 93 -4.68 -10.01 -3.96
CA VAL A 93 -3.53 -9.23 -3.49
C VAL A 93 -3.38 -9.35 -1.97
N PRO A 94 -2.19 -9.16 -1.39
CA PRO A 94 -2.09 -8.86 0.03
C PRO A 94 -2.86 -7.58 0.34
N THR A 95 -3.81 -7.63 1.26
CA THR A 95 -4.71 -6.50 1.47
C THR A 95 -4.18 -5.49 2.49
N LEU A 96 -3.19 -5.89 3.29
CA LEU A 96 -2.44 -4.99 4.18
C LEU A 96 -0.94 -5.08 3.89
N GLN A 97 -0.26 -3.94 4.02
CA GLN A 97 1.18 -3.86 4.09
C GLN A 97 1.59 -3.10 5.35
N ILE A 98 2.60 -3.62 6.03
CA ILE A 98 3.24 -2.99 7.18
C ILE A 98 4.69 -2.69 6.80
N LEU A 99 5.13 -1.44 7.04
CA LEU A 99 6.52 -1.04 6.91
C LEU A 99 7.03 -0.52 8.25
N TYR A 100 8.15 -1.06 8.72
CA TYR A 100 8.78 -0.77 10.01
C TYR A 100 10.19 -0.23 9.81
N CYS A 101 10.53 0.86 10.47
CA CYS A 101 11.82 1.52 10.35
C CYS A 101 12.80 1.03 11.43
N LEU A 102 13.95 0.54 10.99
CA LEU A 102 15.07 0.17 11.86
C LEU A 102 16.18 1.23 11.84
N GLU A 103 16.43 1.85 10.68
CA GLU A 103 17.42 2.91 10.52
C GLU A 103 16.94 3.93 9.50
N ASN A 104 17.10 5.23 9.77
CA ASN A 104 16.75 6.28 8.82
C ASN A 104 17.51 7.59 9.09
N SER A 105 18.83 7.56 8.88
CA SER A 105 19.69 8.74 8.95
C SER A 105 19.95 9.39 7.59
N ALA A 106 19.42 8.84 6.49
CA ALA A 106 19.58 9.39 5.16
C ALA A 106 18.83 10.73 5.01
N GLU A 107 19.37 11.63 4.17
CA GLU A 107 18.67 12.84 3.75
C GLU A 107 17.65 12.49 2.65
N GLY A 108 16.41 12.93 2.80
CA GLY A 108 15.29 12.56 1.95
C GLY A 108 14.70 11.19 2.36
N GLY A 109 14.11 10.48 1.41
CA GLY A 109 13.52 9.17 1.62
C GLY A 109 12.21 9.19 2.41
N GLU A 110 11.54 10.35 2.47
CA GLU A 110 10.22 10.50 3.06
C GLU A 110 9.25 9.51 2.43
N ASN A 111 8.43 8.90 3.25
CA ASN A 111 7.30 8.10 2.81
C ASN A 111 6.15 9.02 2.40
N MET A 112 5.38 8.61 1.41
CA MET A 112 4.19 9.30 0.95
C MET A 112 3.06 8.29 0.86
N VAL A 113 1.85 8.72 1.18
CA VAL A 113 0.63 7.94 0.95
C VAL A 113 -0.40 8.80 0.23
N VAL A 114 -1.19 8.14 -0.62
CA VAL A 114 -2.29 8.76 -1.39
C VAL A 114 -3.53 7.89 -1.23
N ASP A 115 -4.66 8.49 -0.86
CA ASP A 115 -5.94 7.78 -0.86
C ASP A 115 -6.41 7.55 -2.31
N GLY A 116 -6.26 6.32 -2.77
CA GLY A 116 -6.65 5.92 -4.13
C GLY A 116 -8.15 6.05 -4.38
N PHE A 117 -8.99 5.88 -3.34
CA PHE A 117 -10.43 6.06 -3.48
C PHE A 117 -10.80 7.53 -3.72
N SER A 118 -10.12 8.45 -3.02
CA SER A 118 -10.27 9.88 -3.29
C SER A 118 -9.77 10.26 -4.69
N ALA A 119 -8.67 9.65 -5.16
CA ALA A 119 -8.16 9.88 -6.51
C ALA A 119 -9.13 9.36 -7.58
N ILE A 120 -9.72 8.18 -7.37
CA ILE A 120 -10.75 7.61 -8.26
C ILE A 120 -12.01 8.47 -8.27
N GLN A 121 -12.47 8.95 -7.10
CA GLN A 121 -13.65 9.82 -7.03
C GLN A 121 -13.41 11.11 -7.81
N LYS A 122 -12.23 11.72 -7.67
CA LYS A 122 -11.85 12.91 -8.44
C LYS A 122 -11.85 12.63 -9.96
N LEU A 123 -11.30 11.48 -10.38
CA LEU A 123 -11.35 11.08 -11.79
C LEU A 123 -12.79 10.93 -12.30
N LYS A 124 -13.66 10.29 -11.51
CA LYS A 124 -15.08 10.10 -11.83
C LYS A 124 -15.83 11.42 -11.98
N ASP A 125 -15.56 12.37 -11.07
CA ASP A 125 -16.19 13.71 -11.09
C ASP A 125 -15.69 14.53 -12.29
N GLU A 126 -14.44 14.37 -12.70
CA GLU A 126 -13.87 15.05 -13.87
C GLU A 126 -14.34 14.41 -15.19
N ASN A 127 -14.41 13.09 -15.26
CA ASN A 127 -14.72 12.36 -16.50
C ASN A 127 -15.23 10.94 -16.22
N LEU A 128 -16.54 10.76 -16.29
CA LEU A 128 -17.19 9.47 -16.05
C LEU A 128 -16.77 8.40 -17.10
N GLU A 129 -16.47 8.77 -18.35
CA GLU A 129 -15.99 7.80 -19.35
C GLU A 129 -14.62 7.24 -18.95
N PHE A 130 -13.75 8.07 -18.36
CA PHE A 130 -12.45 7.63 -17.87
C PHE A 130 -12.59 6.67 -16.69
N PHE A 131 -13.50 6.97 -15.76
CA PHE A 131 -13.81 6.04 -14.67
C PHE A 131 -14.32 4.69 -15.22
N ASN A 132 -15.30 4.72 -16.12
CA ASN A 132 -15.90 3.51 -16.68
C ASN A 132 -14.87 2.66 -17.44
N VAL A 133 -14.04 3.24 -18.28
CA VAL A 133 -13.07 2.46 -19.06
C VAL A 133 -12.00 1.79 -18.19
N LEU A 134 -11.66 2.37 -17.02
CA LEU A 134 -10.72 1.77 -16.06
C LEU A 134 -11.36 0.74 -15.13
N SER A 135 -12.68 0.74 -15.00
CA SER A 135 -13.44 -0.28 -14.25
C SER A 135 -13.96 -1.42 -15.12
N ASP A 136 -14.31 -1.16 -16.39
CA ASP A 136 -14.93 -2.16 -17.26
C ASP A 136 -13.92 -3.09 -17.93
N TYR A 137 -12.69 -2.61 -18.16
CA TYR A 137 -11.67 -3.37 -18.90
C TYR A 137 -10.48 -3.73 -18.03
N CYS A 138 -10.08 -5.02 -18.10
CA CYS A 138 -8.94 -5.51 -17.34
C CYS A 138 -7.61 -5.01 -17.91
N ALA A 139 -6.71 -4.64 -17.02
CA ALA A 139 -5.29 -4.57 -17.28
C ALA A 139 -4.62 -5.90 -16.90
N LYS A 140 -3.46 -6.17 -17.45
CA LYS A 140 -2.63 -7.31 -17.09
C LYS A 140 -1.45 -6.84 -16.25
N PHE A 141 -1.23 -7.50 -15.13
CA PHE A 141 -0.07 -7.27 -14.26
C PHE A 141 0.78 -8.54 -14.21
N GLU A 142 2.09 -8.40 -14.30
CA GLU A 142 3.04 -9.51 -14.34
C GLU A 142 4.24 -9.28 -13.42
N TYR A 143 4.74 -10.39 -12.88
CA TYR A 143 6.00 -10.48 -12.14
C TYR A 143 6.79 -11.70 -12.58
N SER A 144 8.05 -11.50 -12.91
CA SER A 144 9.01 -12.56 -13.28
C SER A 144 10.43 -12.20 -12.84
N GLY A 145 10.55 -11.41 -11.76
CA GLY A 145 11.84 -10.89 -11.28
C GLY A 145 12.69 -11.91 -10.51
N GLU A 146 12.12 -13.07 -10.15
CA GLU A 146 12.80 -14.12 -9.38
C GLU A 146 12.77 -15.45 -10.13
N LYS A 147 13.89 -16.19 -10.08
CA LYS A 147 14.00 -17.50 -10.74
C LYS A 147 12.99 -18.48 -10.13
N GLY A 148 12.14 -19.06 -10.98
CA GLY A 148 11.11 -20.02 -10.57
C GLY A 148 9.80 -19.38 -10.13
N VAL A 149 9.70 -18.04 -10.08
CA VAL A 149 8.47 -17.33 -9.76
C VAL A 149 7.98 -16.56 -10.97
N LYS A 150 6.78 -16.90 -11.43
CA LYS A 150 6.05 -16.18 -12.48
C LYS A 150 4.61 -15.99 -12.05
N LEU A 151 4.21 -14.75 -11.81
CA LEU A 151 2.88 -14.38 -11.36
C LEU A 151 2.22 -13.46 -12.38
N SER A 152 0.95 -13.65 -12.61
CA SER A 152 0.18 -12.84 -13.55
C SER A 152 -1.28 -12.81 -13.14
N THR A 153 -1.90 -11.64 -13.27
CA THR A 153 -3.35 -11.49 -13.11
C THR A 153 -3.92 -10.52 -14.12
N ARG A 154 -5.21 -10.64 -14.37
CA ARG A 154 -6.02 -9.74 -15.21
C ARG A 154 -7.13 -9.18 -14.33
N LYS A 155 -7.03 -7.88 -14.02
CA LYS A 155 -8.00 -7.15 -13.21
C LYS A 155 -8.13 -5.71 -13.71
N PRO A 156 -9.28 -5.07 -13.51
CA PRO A 156 -9.40 -3.65 -13.79
C PRO A 156 -8.48 -2.83 -12.88
N ILE A 157 -8.21 -1.59 -13.29
CA ILE A 157 -7.50 -0.61 -12.44
C ILE A 157 -8.39 -0.21 -11.26
N ILE A 158 -9.69 -0.01 -11.51
CA ILE A 158 -10.72 0.33 -10.53
C ILE A 158 -11.58 -0.91 -10.31
N GLU A 159 -11.54 -1.48 -9.11
CA GLU A 159 -12.31 -2.66 -8.77
C GLU A 159 -13.62 -2.27 -8.10
N LEU A 160 -14.75 -2.73 -8.68
CA LEU A 160 -16.10 -2.48 -8.16
C LEU A 160 -16.74 -3.80 -7.70
N ALA A 161 -17.52 -3.73 -6.64
CA ALA A 161 -18.44 -4.78 -6.26
C ALA A 161 -19.63 -4.85 -7.25
N PRO A 162 -20.40 -5.94 -7.27
CA PRO A 162 -21.55 -6.09 -8.19
C PRO A 162 -22.63 -5.00 -8.06
N ASP A 163 -22.73 -4.33 -6.92
CA ASP A 163 -23.63 -3.19 -6.67
C ASP A 163 -23.01 -1.83 -7.07
N GLY A 164 -21.76 -1.84 -7.57
CA GLY A 164 -21.04 -0.64 -7.99
C GLY A 164 -20.26 0.04 -6.88
N GLU A 165 -20.20 -0.52 -5.67
CA GLU A 165 -19.34 -0.01 -4.60
C GLU A 165 -17.87 -0.14 -4.99
N LEU A 166 -17.07 0.90 -4.70
CA LEU A 166 -15.63 0.89 -4.91
C LEU A 166 -14.95 0.03 -3.84
N ILE A 167 -14.32 -1.06 -4.27
CA ILE A 167 -13.68 -2.04 -3.38
C ILE A 167 -12.16 -2.10 -3.51
N GLY A 168 -11.58 -1.57 -4.58
CA GLY A 168 -10.15 -1.61 -4.75
C GLY A 168 -9.60 -0.77 -5.89
N ILE A 169 -8.30 -0.50 -5.79
CA ILE A 169 -7.47 0.06 -6.85
C ILE A 169 -6.24 -0.81 -7.06
N ARG A 170 -5.87 -1.06 -8.32
CA ARG A 170 -4.58 -1.64 -8.71
C ARG A 170 -3.82 -0.64 -9.57
N PHE A 171 -2.80 -0.04 -9.00
CA PHE A 171 -1.99 0.95 -9.71
C PHE A 171 -0.51 0.70 -9.44
N ASN A 172 0.23 0.24 -10.46
CA ASN A 172 1.66 -0.04 -10.35
C ASN A 172 2.30 -0.10 -11.76
N ASN A 173 2.99 0.95 -12.14
CA ASN A 173 3.62 1.07 -13.46
C ASN A 173 4.75 0.07 -13.71
N ARG A 174 5.36 -0.49 -12.66
CA ARG A 174 6.44 -1.47 -12.79
C ARG A 174 5.96 -2.87 -13.16
N SER A 175 4.70 -3.17 -12.84
CA SER A 175 4.10 -4.50 -13.05
C SER A 175 3.02 -4.49 -14.12
N LEU A 176 2.60 -3.32 -14.61
CA LEU A 176 1.64 -3.19 -15.69
C LEU A 176 2.27 -3.69 -16.98
N SER A 177 1.68 -4.72 -17.58
CA SER A 177 2.07 -5.25 -18.89
C SER A 177 1.36 -4.51 -20.03
N ALA A 178 1.71 -4.85 -21.28
CA ALA A 178 1.01 -4.33 -22.44
C ALA A 178 -0.49 -4.58 -22.34
N VAL A 179 -1.28 -3.55 -22.60
CA VAL A 179 -2.74 -3.60 -22.53
C VAL A 179 -3.29 -4.27 -23.78
N THR A 180 -3.75 -5.50 -23.67
CA THR A 180 -4.25 -6.32 -24.80
C THR A 180 -5.73 -6.63 -24.71
N ASP A 181 -6.36 -6.41 -23.55
CA ASP A 181 -7.74 -6.82 -23.28
C ASP A 181 -8.77 -5.70 -23.48
N VAL A 182 -8.29 -4.50 -23.79
CA VAL A 182 -9.13 -3.35 -24.13
C VAL A 182 -9.42 -3.39 -25.63
N PRO A 183 -10.70 -3.27 -26.07
CA PRO A 183 -11.05 -3.19 -27.47
C PRO A 183 -10.31 -2.04 -28.18
N PHE A 184 -9.90 -2.23 -29.42
CA PHE A 184 -9.12 -1.24 -30.19
C PHE A 184 -9.75 0.15 -30.16
N GLY A 185 -11.08 0.25 -30.36
CA GLY A 185 -11.82 1.53 -30.32
C GLY A 185 -11.86 2.22 -28.95
N LYS A 186 -11.49 1.54 -27.87
CA LYS A 186 -11.41 2.10 -26.52
C LYS A 186 -9.97 2.29 -26.01
N MET A 187 -8.99 1.81 -26.73
CA MET A 187 -7.59 1.81 -26.30
C MET A 187 -7.06 3.21 -26.03
N GLN A 188 -7.35 4.17 -26.90
CA GLN A 188 -6.91 5.56 -26.73
C GLN A 188 -7.54 6.18 -25.47
N THR A 189 -8.83 5.97 -25.25
CA THR A 189 -9.53 6.45 -24.04
C THR A 189 -8.97 5.81 -22.80
N TRP A 190 -8.66 4.49 -22.84
CA TRP A 190 -8.10 3.78 -21.70
C TRP A 190 -6.73 4.35 -21.28
N TYR A 191 -5.82 4.57 -22.24
CA TYR A 191 -4.52 5.18 -21.93
C TYR A 191 -4.64 6.64 -21.47
N ALA A 192 -5.57 7.41 -22.02
CA ALA A 192 -5.84 8.77 -21.57
C ALA A 192 -6.37 8.78 -20.12
N ALA A 193 -7.29 7.86 -19.78
CA ALA A 193 -7.83 7.68 -18.45
C ALA A 193 -6.75 7.25 -17.43
N TYR A 194 -5.92 6.27 -17.80
CA TYR A 194 -4.83 5.80 -16.95
C TYR A 194 -3.80 6.90 -16.66
N ARG A 195 -3.42 7.66 -17.69
CA ARG A 195 -2.55 8.82 -17.53
C ARG A 195 -3.19 9.89 -16.64
N ARG A 196 -4.49 10.20 -16.84
CA ARG A 196 -5.18 11.18 -15.99
C ARG A 196 -5.23 10.75 -14.53
N LEU A 197 -5.50 9.47 -14.27
CA LEU A 197 -5.44 8.91 -12.91
C LEU A 197 -4.04 9.04 -12.31
N ALA A 198 -2.98 8.75 -13.08
CA ALA A 198 -1.60 8.94 -12.64
C ALA A 198 -1.31 10.41 -12.28
N GLU A 199 -1.74 11.37 -13.09
CA GLU A 199 -1.60 12.80 -12.81
C GLU A 199 -2.32 13.24 -11.52
N ILE A 200 -3.49 12.64 -11.24
CA ILE A 200 -4.22 12.90 -9.99
C ILE A 200 -3.48 12.31 -8.80
N ILE A 201 -2.97 11.08 -8.91
CA ILE A 201 -2.21 10.39 -7.87
C ILE A 201 -0.90 11.13 -7.55
N ASP A 202 -0.22 11.68 -8.57
CA ASP A 202 1.05 12.40 -8.45
C ASP A 202 0.86 13.90 -8.06
N ASP A 203 -0.39 14.37 -7.89
CA ASP A 203 -0.68 15.73 -7.42
C ASP A 203 -0.29 15.87 -5.95
N GLN A 204 0.63 16.80 -5.64
CA GLN A 204 1.09 17.05 -4.27
C GLN A 204 -0.03 17.32 -3.27
N ARG A 205 -1.17 17.84 -3.73
CA ARG A 205 -2.37 18.07 -2.87
C ARG A 205 -3.05 16.78 -2.43
N MET A 206 -2.78 15.66 -3.08
CA MET A 206 -3.27 14.33 -2.74
C MET A 206 -2.32 13.59 -1.79
N GLU A 207 -1.08 14.05 -1.65
CA GLU A 207 -0.03 13.38 -0.88
C GLU A 207 -0.11 13.73 0.62
N VAL A 208 0.07 12.71 1.45
CA VAL A 208 0.47 12.88 2.85
C VAL A 208 1.91 12.38 2.96
N THR A 209 2.81 13.28 3.30
CA THR A 209 4.25 13.00 3.38
C THR A 209 4.71 12.97 4.83
N PHE A 210 5.52 11.97 5.19
CA PHE A 210 6.10 11.83 6.53
C PHE A 210 7.42 11.05 6.46
N LYS A 211 8.30 11.29 7.42
CA LYS A 211 9.52 10.51 7.62
C LYS A 211 9.29 9.53 8.78
N LEU A 212 9.72 8.30 8.62
CA LEU A 212 9.75 7.34 9.72
C LEU A 212 11.07 7.46 10.46
N GLU A 213 11.01 7.58 11.78
CA GLU A 213 12.13 7.44 12.67
C GLU A 213 12.31 5.96 13.10
N PRO A 214 13.50 5.54 13.56
CA PRO A 214 13.69 4.20 14.08
C PRO A 214 12.68 3.84 15.18
N GLY A 215 12.07 2.67 15.09
CA GLY A 215 10.98 2.23 15.96
C GLY A 215 9.58 2.70 15.53
N GLU A 216 9.48 3.45 14.44
CA GLU A 216 8.20 3.81 13.86
C GLU A 216 7.80 2.88 12.70
N SER A 217 6.50 2.74 12.51
CA SER A 217 5.92 1.95 11.42
C SER A 217 4.63 2.56 10.90
N PHE A 218 4.18 2.08 9.76
CA PHE A 218 2.84 2.36 9.27
C PHE A 218 2.19 1.11 8.66
N ILE A 219 0.88 1.09 8.70
CA ILE A 219 0.02 0.09 8.09
C ILE A 219 -0.77 0.79 6.98
N VAL A 220 -0.85 0.18 5.80
CA VAL A 220 -1.72 0.62 4.71
C VAL A 220 -2.66 -0.49 4.28
N ASP A 221 -3.92 -0.11 3.99
CA ASP A 221 -4.83 -0.91 3.19
C ASP A 221 -4.36 -0.85 1.73
N ASN A 222 -3.66 -1.89 1.30
CA ASN A 222 -3.06 -1.99 -0.03
C ASN A 222 -4.09 -2.12 -1.17
N THR A 223 -5.37 -2.28 -0.83
CA THR A 223 -6.47 -2.23 -1.81
C THR A 223 -7.02 -0.82 -2.02
N ARG A 224 -6.62 0.14 -1.17
CA ARG A 224 -7.12 1.51 -1.18
C ARG A 224 -6.02 2.56 -1.24
N VAL A 225 -5.01 2.44 -0.40
CA VAL A 225 -3.97 3.44 -0.22
C VAL A 225 -2.74 3.08 -1.03
N LEU A 226 -2.33 4.01 -1.90
CA LEU A 226 -1.06 3.93 -2.59
C LEU A 226 0.03 4.47 -1.68
N HIS A 227 1.18 3.82 -1.70
CA HIS A 227 2.35 4.29 -0.97
C HIS A 227 3.51 4.56 -1.91
N ALA A 228 4.38 5.48 -1.49
CA ALA A 228 5.48 5.97 -2.28
C ALA A 228 6.67 6.34 -1.40
N ARG A 229 7.77 6.67 -2.03
CA ARG A 229 8.97 7.15 -1.34
C ARG A 229 9.69 8.18 -2.18
N LYS A 230 10.06 9.31 -1.58
CA LYS A 230 10.99 10.28 -2.21
C LYS A 230 12.39 9.67 -2.33
N GLY A 231 13.13 10.13 -3.31
CA GLY A 231 14.55 9.76 -3.45
C GLY A 231 15.35 10.20 -2.21
N TYR A 232 16.43 9.49 -1.90
CA TYR A 232 17.34 9.85 -0.83
C TYR A 232 18.80 9.80 -1.28
N SER A 233 19.64 10.60 -0.60
CA SER A 233 21.07 10.63 -0.88
C SER A 233 21.78 9.36 -0.40
N GLY A 234 22.94 9.05 -1.03
CA GLY A 234 23.79 7.93 -0.59
C GLY A 234 24.52 8.17 0.74
N LYS A 235 24.26 9.30 1.42
CA LYS A 235 24.79 9.59 2.76
C LYS A 235 23.79 9.15 3.82
N GLY A 236 24.29 8.48 4.87
CA GLY A 236 23.45 7.89 5.92
C GLY A 236 22.92 6.51 5.54
N SER A 237 22.18 5.91 6.47
CA SER A 237 21.56 4.59 6.31
C SER A 237 20.05 4.71 6.27
N ARG A 238 19.42 3.80 5.51
CA ARG A 238 17.97 3.62 5.52
C ARG A 238 17.66 2.13 5.42
N TRP A 239 17.08 1.61 6.50
CA TRP A 239 16.72 0.21 6.62
C TRP A 239 15.32 0.08 7.21
N LEU A 240 14.39 -0.39 6.38
CA LEU A 240 13.04 -0.76 6.79
C LEU A 240 12.85 -2.25 6.56
N GLN A 241 12.00 -2.85 7.37
CA GLN A 241 11.42 -4.17 7.12
C GLN A 241 9.96 -4.03 6.74
N GLY A 242 9.50 -4.85 5.81
CA GLY A 242 8.11 -4.87 5.39
C GLY A 242 7.53 -6.28 5.45
N CYS A 243 6.25 -6.39 5.75
CA CYS A 243 5.50 -7.64 5.61
C CYS A 243 4.08 -7.37 5.10
N TYR A 244 3.43 -8.43 4.71
CA TYR A 244 2.03 -8.40 4.28
C TYR A 244 1.15 -9.11 5.29
N ALA A 245 -0.11 -8.68 5.38
CA ALA A 245 -1.18 -9.32 6.13
C ALA A 245 -2.50 -9.19 5.36
N ASP A 246 -3.56 -9.78 5.89
CA ASP A 246 -4.87 -9.70 5.25
C ASP A 246 -5.89 -8.96 6.13
N LYS A 247 -6.69 -8.10 5.47
CA LYS A 247 -7.63 -7.16 6.10
C LYS A 247 -8.80 -7.86 6.81
N ASP A 248 -9.10 -9.10 6.46
CA ASP A 248 -10.13 -9.90 7.11
C ASP A 248 -9.78 -10.18 8.58
N SER A 249 -8.52 -10.49 8.88
CA SER A 249 -8.07 -10.70 10.26
C SER A 249 -8.15 -9.40 11.09
N LEU A 250 -7.77 -8.27 10.50
CA LEU A 250 -7.88 -6.96 11.13
C LEU A 250 -9.34 -6.58 11.40
N LYS A 251 -10.26 -6.84 10.44
CA LYS A 251 -11.70 -6.67 10.63
C LYS A 251 -12.24 -7.58 11.74
N SER A 252 -11.83 -8.85 11.74
CA SER A 252 -12.22 -9.81 12.77
C SER A 252 -11.81 -9.35 14.18
N ALA A 253 -10.57 -8.87 14.33
CA ALA A 253 -10.09 -8.32 15.61
C ALA A 253 -10.91 -7.10 16.06
N PHE A 254 -11.24 -6.20 15.13
CA PHE A 254 -12.06 -5.01 15.42
C PHE A 254 -13.46 -5.37 15.90
N TYR A 255 -14.22 -6.16 15.13
CA TYR A 255 -15.60 -6.51 15.45
C TYR A 255 -15.73 -7.39 16.70
N SER A 256 -14.80 -8.35 16.89
CA SER A 256 -14.78 -9.19 18.08
C SER A 256 -14.57 -8.41 19.39
N SER A 257 -13.95 -7.24 19.29
CA SER A 257 -13.75 -6.38 20.47
C SER A 257 -14.99 -5.55 20.82
N GLU A 258 -15.80 -5.19 19.81
CA GLU A 258 -17.09 -4.51 20.03
C GLU A 258 -18.10 -5.43 20.73
N ASP A 259 -18.14 -6.73 20.37
CA ASP A 259 -19.03 -7.73 21.00
C ASP A 259 -18.72 -7.96 22.49
N THR A 260 -17.51 -7.63 22.96
CA THR A 260 -17.12 -7.76 24.37
C THR A 260 -17.48 -6.53 25.22
N LEU A 261 -17.99 -5.47 24.62
CA LEU A 261 -18.40 -4.23 25.29
C LEU A 261 -19.93 -4.11 25.46
N THR A 262 -20.68 -5.08 24.93
CA THR A 262 -22.14 -5.24 25.12
C THR A 262 -22.45 -6.33 26.13
#